data_d640a592b1a4e7cbaeaa1058713ebec6
#
_entry.id   d640a592b1a4e7cbaeaa1058713ebec6
#
_cell.length_a   1.000
_cell.length_b   1.000
_cell.length_c   1.000
_cell.angle_alpha   90.00
_cell.angle_beta   90.00
_cell.angle_gamma   90.00
#
_symmetry.space_group_name_H-M   'P 1'
#
loop_
_entity.id
_entity.type
_entity.pdbx_description
1 polymer ?
#
loop_
_entity_poly.entity_id
_entity_poly.type
_entity_poly.pdbx_seq_one_letter_code
_entity_poly.pdbx_strand_id
1 'polypeptide(L)'
;MQPLWSDVQGCWCSSDHWIYRYDYLTGKLNKVFRLPRKASSLLGRLKDVLARSWLRRRLFPVVGISNLVQLPNGDVIILYDQVFWYSPQHHSHFAVALPCTENPAMAPPLRGGVAVHGRSQCAYSGEYLNGHDRAIRVFRIDVSRRLVEACWSFTRSEIKHIHAIHYDRFRNRLWICTGDLDHESAFYYTDDEFLTVHRFAGGDQSWRAIALLFDETGMEWGMDAGKDAPAEAINRIYRYDFQTQERTERAVIGNPAYSALAFEDGTALVQTSFEPGRLQDTAEEATLWFRDLERCWHPCYSVPYQLNSINGAGKYGHIFLPAGMAPKGQALFTPFNSGEGNYRMHLMKLNDVQIVMKESK
;
A
#
# COMPACT_ATOMS: atom_id res chain seq x y z
N MET A 1 0.90 16.23 1.78
CA MET A 1 1.88 15.25 2.29
C MET A 1 1.20 13.90 2.38
N GLN A 2 1.92 12.81 2.16
CA GLN A 2 1.35 11.45 2.17
C GLN A 2 2.11 10.57 3.15
N PRO A 3 1.44 9.83 4.06
CA PRO A 3 2.06 8.80 4.87
C PRO A 3 2.36 7.58 3.99
N LEU A 4 3.51 6.94 4.18
CA LEU A 4 3.96 5.84 3.33
C LEU A 4 4.16 4.54 4.10
N TRP A 5 4.82 4.61 5.25
CA TRP A 5 5.14 3.45 6.07
C TRP A 5 5.23 3.84 7.54
N SER A 6 4.66 3.04 8.42
CA SER A 6 4.59 3.28 9.87
C SER A 6 5.20 2.13 10.65
N ASP A 7 5.87 2.45 11.72
CA ASP A 7 6.09 1.59 12.88
C ASP A 7 5.46 2.22 14.13
N VAL A 8 5.59 1.58 15.27
CA VAL A 8 5.02 2.05 16.54
C VAL A 8 5.65 3.35 17.07
N GLN A 9 6.81 3.76 16.57
CA GLN A 9 7.49 4.98 16.97
C GLN A 9 7.13 6.16 16.08
N GLY A 10 6.90 5.91 14.78
CA GLY A 10 6.66 7.01 13.86
C GLY A 10 6.22 6.56 12.47
N CYS A 11 6.04 7.54 11.59
CA CYS A 11 5.61 7.32 10.23
C CYS A 11 6.51 8.05 9.23
N TRP A 12 6.97 7.33 8.22
CA TRP A 12 7.63 7.91 7.06
C TRP A 12 6.61 8.53 6.14
N CYS A 13 6.83 9.80 5.81
CA CYS A 13 5.94 10.58 4.96
C CYS A 13 6.70 11.20 3.81
N SER A 14 6.02 11.50 2.71
CA SER A 14 6.61 12.20 1.58
C SER A 14 5.88 13.49 1.23
N SER A 15 6.64 14.46 0.78
CA SER A 15 6.14 15.64 0.08
C SER A 15 7.10 15.96 -1.05
N ASP A 16 6.66 15.84 -2.30
CA ASP A 16 7.51 15.83 -3.50
C ASP A 16 8.63 14.75 -3.40
N HIS A 17 9.89 15.19 -3.46
CA HIS A 17 11.09 14.36 -3.35
C HIS A 17 11.68 14.35 -1.93
N TRP A 18 11.04 15.01 -0.97
CA TRP A 18 11.48 15.04 0.41
C TRP A 18 10.79 13.96 1.22
N ILE A 19 11.58 13.28 2.03
CA ILE A 19 11.12 12.29 3.00
C ILE A 19 11.21 12.90 4.40
N TYR A 20 10.15 12.70 5.15
CA TYR A 20 9.95 13.17 6.50
C TYR A 20 9.69 11.98 7.42
N ARG A 21 10.02 12.15 8.69
CA ARG A 21 9.64 11.23 9.74
C ARG A 21 8.75 11.95 10.74
N TYR A 22 7.53 11.50 10.88
CA TYR A 22 6.62 11.92 11.94
C TYR A 22 6.87 11.03 13.15
N ASP A 23 7.02 11.62 14.33
CA ASP A 23 7.21 10.94 15.60
C ASP A 23 5.88 10.97 16.38
N TYR A 24 5.32 9.81 16.67
CA TYR A 24 4.01 9.70 17.31
C TYR A 24 4.01 10.18 18.76
N LEU A 25 5.13 10.02 19.48
CA LEU A 25 5.24 10.42 20.88
C LEU A 25 5.28 11.95 21.01
N THR A 26 6.09 12.61 20.21
CA THR A 26 6.32 14.06 20.30
C THR A 26 5.43 14.88 19.38
N GLY A 27 4.75 14.26 18.42
CA GLY A 27 3.97 14.93 17.38
C GLY A 27 4.82 15.74 16.39
N LYS A 28 6.15 15.58 16.42
CA LYS A 28 7.06 16.34 15.56
C LYS A 28 7.23 15.70 14.19
N LEU A 29 7.24 16.53 13.16
CA LEU A 29 7.52 16.14 11.79
C LEU A 29 8.93 16.63 11.41
N ASN A 30 9.87 15.72 11.27
CA ASN A 30 11.26 16.01 10.95
C ASN A 30 11.54 15.74 9.48
N LYS A 31 12.21 16.65 8.82
CA LYS A 31 12.72 16.51 7.47
C LYS A 31 14.02 15.71 7.51
N VAL A 32 14.08 14.55 6.83
CA VAL A 32 15.21 13.62 6.97
C VAL A 32 16.12 13.65 5.75
N PHE A 33 15.62 13.24 4.59
CA PHE A 33 16.42 13.19 3.37
C PHE A 33 15.57 13.46 2.12
N ARG A 34 16.21 13.51 0.97
CA ARG A 34 15.53 13.66 -0.32
C ARG A 34 16.02 12.65 -1.35
N LEU A 35 15.15 12.35 -2.32
CA LEU A 35 15.56 11.62 -3.51
C LEU A 35 16.44 12.51 -4.41
N PRO A 36 17.45 11.95 -5.08
CA PRO A 36 18.27 12.68 -6.04
C PRO A 36 17.41 13.17 -7.20
N ARG A 37 17.82 14.26 -7.83
CA ARG A 37 17.16 14.79 -9.02
C ARG A 37 17.54 13.96 -10.23
N LYS A 38 16.55 13.61 -11.04
CA LYS A 38 16.74 12.83 -12.29
C LYS A 38 17.56 13.56 -13.36
N ALA A 39 17.69 14.87 -13.28
CA ALA A 39 18.17 15.67 -14.40
C ALA A 39 19.65 16.01 -14.31
N SER A 40 20.44 15.36 -15.14
CA SER A 40 21.83 15.76 -15.48
C SER A 40 21.90 16.93 -16.47
N SER A 41 20.79 17.23 -17.23
CA SER A 41 20.76 18.29 -18.23
C SER A 41 20.06 19.58 -17.75
N LEU A 42 20.47 20.73 -18.29
CA LEU A 42 19.85 22.05 -18.00
C LEU A 42 18.35 22.06 -18.32
N LEU A 43 17.94 21.48 -19.44
CA LEU A 43 16.54 21.32 -19.84
C LEU A 43 15.74 20.43 -18.86
N GLY A 44 16.36 19.37 -18.35
CA GLY A 44 15.76 18.54 -17.31
C GLY A 44 15.57 19.28 -16.00
N ARG A 45 16.54 20.12 -15.59
CA ARG A 45 16.44 20.99 -14.40
C ARG A 45 15.33 22.02 -14.55
N LEU A 46 15.18 22.62 -15.73
CA LEU A 46 14.11 23.56 -16.01
C LEU A 46 12.73 22.90 -15.98
N LYS A 47 12.60 21.72 -16.60
CA LYS A 47 11.37 20.91 -16.53
C LYS A 47 11.03 20.53 -15.08
N ASP A 48 12.03 20.21 -14.28
CA ASP A 48 11.88 19.84 -12.87
C ASP A 48 11.44 21.05 -12.01
N VAL A 49 11.96 22.25 -12.27
CA VAL A 49 11.53 23.50 -11.63
C VAL A 49 10.09 23.87 -12.02
N LEU A 50 9.76 23.76 -13.30
CA LEU A 50 8.39 24.00 -13.79
C LEU A 50 7.41 22.94 -13.24
N ALA A 51 7.86 21.69 -13.12
CA ALA A 51 7.08 20.61 -12.51
C ALA A 51 6.75 20.88 -11.03
N ARG A 52 7.57 21.67 -10.35
CA ARG A 52 7.44 22.01 -8.92
C ARG A 52 6.73 23.34 -8.67
N SER A 53 6.34 24.07 -9.71
CA SER A 53 5.59 25.32 -9.50
C SER A 53 4.30 25.02 -8.74
N TRP A 54 3.95 25.86 -7.75
CA TRP A 54 2.73 25.72 -6.97
C TRP A 54 1.48 25.66 -7.86
N LEU A 55 1.51 26.37 -9.01
CA LEU A 55 0.44 26.40 -10.00
C LEU A 55 0.26 25.01 -10.65
N ARG A 56 1.37 24.35 -11.04
CA ARG A 56 1.30 23.00 -11.60
C ARG A 56 0.83 21.98 -10.57
N ARG A 57 1.26 22.09 -9.32
CA ARG A 57 0.81 21.20 -8.23
C ARG A 57 -0.67 21.34 -7.96
N ARG A 58 -1.21 22.56 -8.09
CA ARG A 58 -2.63 22.82 -7.94
C ARG A 58 -3.44 22.26 -9.11
N LEU A 59 -2.89 22.33 -10.32
CA LEU A 59 -3.56 21.88 -11.55
C LEU A 59 -3.34 20.38 -11.82
N PHE A 60 -2.21 19.83 -11.39
CA PHE A 60 -1.81 18.44 -11.63
C PHE A 60 -1.22 17.85 -10.34
N PRO A 61 -2.07 17.52 -9.37
CA PRO A 61 -1.59 16.83 -8.19
C PRO A 61 -1.03 15.46 -8.59
N VAL A 62 0.29 15.33 -8.52
CA VAL A 62 1.00 14.09 -8.84
C VAL A 62 0.96 13.21 -7.61
N VAL A 63 0.49 11.98 -7.77
CA VAL A 63 0.75 10.93 -6.79
C VAL A 63 2.27 10.71 -6.81
N GLY A 64 2.95 11.10 -5.75
CA GLY A 64 4.41 11.09 -5.66
C GLY A 64 4.98 9.69 -5.47
N ILE A 65 5.89 9.53 -4.52
CA ILE A 65 6.48 8.24 -4.13
C ILE A 65 5.36 7.26 -3.75
N SER A 66 5.34 6.10 -4.43
CA SER A 66 4.29 5.10 -4.23
C SER A 66 4.54 4.22 -3.02
N ASN A 67 5.78 3.80 -2.82
CA ASN A 67 6.16 2.88 -1.77
C ASN A 67 7.44 3.33 -1.07
N LEU A 68 7.44 3.16 0.25
CA LEU A 68 8.59 3.26 1.13
C LEU A 68 8.44 2.17 2.17
N VAL A 69 9.52 1.46 2.46
CA VAL A 69 9.58 0.47 3.55
C VAL A 69 10.87 0.66 4.33
N GLN A 70 10.80 0.39 5.63
CA GLN A 70 11.97 0.40 6.51
C GLN A 70 12.41 -1.04 6.78
N LEU A 71 13.70 -1.29 6.62
CA LEU A 71 14.33 -2.57 6.98
C LEU A 71 14.57 -2.64 8.50
N PRO A 72 14.73 -3.85 9.07
CA PRO A 72 15.00 -4.03 10.50
C PRO A 72 16.26 -3.31 11.01
N ASN A 73 17.26 -3.11 10.17
CA ASN A 73 18.49 -2.36 10.51
C ASN A 73 18.32 -0.82 10.46
N GLY A 74 17.11 -0.32 10.17
CA GLY A 74 16.80 1.10 10.06
C GLY A 74 17.00 1.71 8.66
N ASP A 75 17.54 0.97 7.73
CA ASP A 75 17.65 1.42 6.33
C ASP A 75 16.27 1.56 5.69
N VAL A 76 16.16 2.44 4.71
CA VAL A 76 14.89 2.75 4.04
C VAL A 76 15.03 2.49 2.55
N ILE A 77 14.09 1.72 2.01
CA ILE A 77 13.94 1.48 0.57
C ILE A 77 12.77 2.31 0.06
N ILE A 78 12.96 3.01 -1.04
CA ILE A 78 11.96 3.84 -1.68
C ILE A 78 11.80 3.43 -3.14
N LEU A 79 10.55 3.16 -3.55
CA LEU A 79 10.20 2.88 -4.93
C LEU A 79 9.51 4.12 -5.51
N TYR A 80 10.10 4.65 -6.57
CA TYR A 80 9.54 5.80 -7.30
C TYR A 80 9.66 5.55 -8.81
N ASP A 81 10.58 6.18 -9.49
CA ASP A 81 10.92 5.94 -10.89
C ASP A 81 12.02 4.87 -11.06
N GLN A 82 12.64 4.52 -9.97
CA GLN A 82 13.57 3.42 -9.76
C GLN A 82 13.62 3.12 -8.25
N VAL A 83 14.39 2.14 -7.86
CA VAL A 83 14.59 1.80 -6.44
C VAL A 83 15.70 2.65 -5.87
N PHE A 84 15.44 3.28 -4.72
CA PHE A 84 16.39 4.05 -3.95
C PHE A 84 16.58 3.43 -2.57
N TRP A 85 17.80 3.58 -2.04
CA TRP A 85 18.18 3.18 -0.70
C TRP A 85 18.72 4.38 0.08
N TYR A 86 18.27 4.51 1.31
CA TYR A 86 18.79 5.47 2.28
C TYR A 86 19.14 4.74 3.57
N SER A 87 20.37 4.95 4.07
CA SER A 87 20.84 4.46 5.35
C SER A 87 21.16 5.64 6.26
N PRO A 88 20.53 5.76 7.43
CA PRO A 88 20.90 6.80 8.39
C PRO A 88 22.36 6.77 8.83
N GLN A 89 22.99 5.61 8.76
CA GLN A 89 24.40 5.42 9.15
C GLN A 89 25.40 5.83 8.06
N HIS A 90 24.99 5.72 6.78
CA HIS A 90 25.91 5.90 5.63
C HIS A 90 25.60 7.12 4.77
N HIS A 91 24.39 7.67 4.87
CA HIS A 91 23.94 8.76 4.02
C HIS A 91 23.49 9.95 4.88
N SER A 92 23.93 11.15 4.54
CA SER A 92 23.56 12.35 5.31
C SER A 92 22.21 12.93 4.90
N HIS A 93 22.00 13.16 3.57
CA HIS A 93 20.83 13.92 3.10
C HIS A 93 20.20 13.40 1.80
N PHE A 94 20.79 12.36 1.19
CA PHE A 94 20.32 11.84 -0.11
C PHE A 94 20.23 10.33 -0.09
N ALA A 95 19.17 9.79 -0.69
CA ALA A 95 19.12 8.39 -1.04
C ALA A 95 19.96 8.11 -2.29
N VAL A 96 20.41 6.88 -2.43
CA VAL A 96 21.21 6.38 -3.55
C VAL A 96 20.37 5.42 -4.37
N ALA A 97 20.43 5.51 -5.71
CA ALA A 97 19.78 4.56 -6.59
C ALA A 97 20.45 3.18 -6.53
N LEU A 98 19.64 2.13 -6.46
CA LEU A 98 20.12 0.76 -6.59
C LEU A 98 20.02 0.32 -8.06
N PRO A 99 21.07 -0.30 -8.61
CA PRO A 99 21.01 -0.84 -9.96
C PRO A 99 20.03 -2.03 -10.03
N CYS A 100 19.28 -2.08 -11.13
CA CYS A 100 18.45 -3.23 -11.48
C CYS A 100 19.18 -4.02 -12.59
N THR A 101 19.31 -5.34 -12.41
CA THR A 101 19.98 -6.21 -13.40
C THR A 101 19.12 -6.52 -14.61
N GLU A 102 17.82 -6.31 -14.47
CA GLU A 102 16.85 -6.71 -15.50
C GLU A 102 16.65 -5.66 -16.58
N ASN A 103 16.40 -6.14 -17.80
CA ASN A 103 15.99 -5.33 -18.94
C ASN A 103 14.71 -5.93 -19.59
N PRO A 104 13.56 -5.26 -19.59
CA PRO A 104 13.35 -3.94 -18.98
C PRO A 104 13.47 -3.94 -17.44
N ALA A 105 13.80 -2.81 -16.87
CA ALA A 105 13.84 -2.63 -15.41
C ALA A 105 12.49 -2.94 -14.76
N MET A 106 12.49 -3.12 -13.44
CA MET A 106 11.30 -3.39 -12.64
C MET A 106 10.21 -2.34 -12.89
N ALA A 107 9.00 -2.79 -13.20
CA ALA A 107 7.84 -1.93 -13.20
C ALA A 107 7.37 -1.64 -11.75
N PRO A 108 6.85 -0.42 -11.46
CA PRO A 108 6.46 -0.06 -10.11
C PRO A 108 5.29 -0.93 -9.63
N PRO A 109 5.31 -1.36 -8.34
CA PRO A 109 4.19 -2.05 -7.72
C PRO A 109 3.05 -1.08 -7.41
N LEU A 110 1.89 -1.62 -7.05
CA LEU A 110 0.86 -0.84 -6.40
C LEU A 110 1.36 -0.28 -5.05
N ARG A 111 0.67 0.75 -4.57
CA ARG A 111 0.95 1.35 -3.28
C ARG A 111 0.69 0.33 -2.16
N GLY A 112 1.65 0.22 -1.23
CA GLY A 112 1.60 -0.76 -0.12
C GLY A 112 1.97 -2.19 -0.53
N GLY A 113 2.29 -2.44 -1.82
CA GLY A 113 2.57 -3.78 -2.35
C GLY A 113 4.01 -4.27 -2.18
N VAL A 114 4.77 -3.72 -1.23
CA VAL A 114 6.17 -4.10 -0.96
C VAL A 114 6.29 -4.70 0.43
N ALA A 115 6.81 -5.91 0.52
CA ALA A 115 7.10 -6.60 1.77
C ALA A 115 8.56 -6.49 2.18
N VAL A 116 8.81 -6.48 3.48
CA VAL A 116 10.16 -6.65 4.06
C VAL A 116 10.19 -7.99 4.78
N HIS A 117 11.11 -8.87 4.38
CA HIS A 117 11.31 -10.14 5.06
C HIS A 117 12.16 -9.92 6.32
N GLY A 118 11.61 -10.31 7.49
CA GLY A 118 12.19 -9.96 8.78
C GLY A 118 13.58 -10.56 9.06
N ARG A 119 13.91 -11.72 8.47
CA ARG A 119 15.18 -12.41 8.71
C ARG A 119 16.27 -12.04 7.70
N SER A 120 15.97 -12.04 6.42
CA SER A 120 16.95 -11.74 5.35
C SER A 120 17.24 -10.27 5.17
N GLN A 121 16.42 -9.39 5.75
CA GLN A 121 16.51 -7.94 5.58
C GLN A 121 16.40 -7.49 4.10
N CYS A 122 15.80 -8.33 3.26
CA CYS A 122 15.48 -7.99 1.87
C CYS A 122 14.06 -7.47 1.77
N ALA A 123 13.81 -6.61 0.79
CA ALA A 123 12.46 -6.26 0.40
C ALA A 123 12.08 -6.99 -0.89
N TYR A 124 10.77 -7.26 -1.03
CA TYR A 124 10.20 -7.95 -2.18
C TYR A 124 9.07 -7.12 -2.77
N SER A 125 9.05 -7.05 -4.10
CA SER A 125 8.11 -6.24 -4.86
C SER A 125 7.63 -6.99 -6.09
N GLY A 126 6.33 -7.01 -6.34
CA GLY A 126 5.73 -7.57 -7.55
C GLY A 126 5.45 -6.49 -8.58
N GLU A 127 5.55 -6.83 -9.88
CA GLU A 127 5.22 -5.90 -10.95
C GLU A 127 3.70 -5.75 -11.08
N TYR A 128 3.25 -4.49 -11.13
CA TYR A 128 1.88 -4.15 -11.52
C TYR A 128 1.88 -3.59 -12.94
N LEU A 129 1.46 -4.40 -13.88
CA LEU A 129 1.49 -4.08 -15.31
C LEU A 129 0.13 -4.33 -15.95
N ASN A 130 -0.28 -3.45 -16.86
CA ASN A 130 -1.48 -3.59 -17.66
C ASN A 130 -1.14 -3.53 -19.15
N GLY A 131 -1.84 -4.31 -19.98
CA GLY A 131 -1.73 -4.23 -21.43
C GLY A 131 -0.39 -4.65 -22.01
N HIS A 132 0.22 -5.73 -21.52
CA HIS A 132 1.50 -6.27 -22.01
C HIS A 132 1.45 -7.80 -22.11
N ASP A 133 2.39 -8.40 -22.85
CA ASP A 133 2.44 -9.85 -23.14
C ASP A 133 3.59 -10.59 -22.43
N ARG A 134 4.38 -9.90 -21.61
CA ARG A 134 5.50 -10.53 -20.90
C ARG A 134 5.11 -11.16 -19.56
N ALA A 135 5.94 -12.05 -19.06
CA ALA A 135 5.85 -12.59 -17.72
C ALA A 135 5.84 -11.49 -16.64
N ILE A 136 5.15 -11.73 -15.54
CA ILE A 136 5.07 -10.84 -14.36
C ILE A 136 6.12 -11.30 -13.36
N ARG A 137 7.00 -10.39 -12.98
CA ARG A 137 8.17 -10.72 -12.15
C ARG A 137 7.97 -10.27 -10.71
N VAL A 138 8.58 -11.03 -9.80
CA VAL A 138 8.86 -10.62 -8.42
C VAL A 138 10.32 -10.21 -8.35
N PHE A 139 10.59 -9.09 -7.71
CA PHE A 139 11.92 -8.56 -7.50
C PHE A 139 12.33 -8.63 -6.04
N ARG A 140 13.54 -9.08 -5.81
CA ARG A 140 14.28 -8.97 -4.56
C ARG A 140 15.09 -7.69 -4.58
N ILE A 141 15.00 -6.91 -3.52
CA ILE A 141 15.78 -5.69 -3.28
C ILE A 141 16.71 -5.97 -2.11
N ASP A 142 17.99 -6.14 -2.41
CA ASP A 142 19.02 -6.53 -1.45
C ASP A 142 20.00 -5.37 -1.25
N VAL A 143 19.89 -4.66 -0.13
CA VAL A 143 20.75 -3.51 0.17
C VAL A 143 22.18 -3.92 0.52
N SER A 144 22.40 -5.14 1.03
CA SER A 144 23.73 -5.64 1.35
C SER A 144 24.55 -5.88 0.09
N ARG A 145 23.90 -6.40 -0.96
CA ARG A 145 24.46 -6.59 -2.30
C ARG A 145 24.34 -5.34 -3.18
N ARG A 146 23.57 -4.34 -2.72
CA ARG A 146 23.23 -3.11 -3.48
C ARG A 146 22.62 -3.42 -4.84
N LEU A 147 21.65 -4.31 -4.88
CA LEU A 147 21.14 -4.88 -6.11
C LEU A 147 19.63 -5.06 -6.08
N VAL A 148 19.00 -4.88 -7.25
CA VAL A 148 17.59 -5.23 -7.53
C VAL A 148 17.60 -6.28 -8.63
N GLU A 149 17.09 -7.48 -8.34
CA GLU A 149 17.10 -8.62 -9.27
C GLU A 149 15.74 -9.33 -9.28
N ALA A 150 15.33 -9.92 -10.40
CA ALA A 150 14.18 -10.77 -10.45
C ALA A 150 14.49 -12.11 -9.75
N CYS A 151 13.60 -12.53 -8.85
CA CYS A 151 13.75 -13.79 -8.10
C CYS A 151 12.65 -14.81 -8.43
N TRP A 152 11.54 -14.37 -9.04
CA TRP A 152 10.45 -15.24 -9.49
C TRP A 152 9.73 -14.60 -10.70
N SER A 153 9.02 -15.43 -11.47
CA SER A 153 8.13 -14.94 -12.51
C SER A 153 6.92 -15.85 -12.69
N PHE A 154 5.76 -15.23 -12.87
CA PHE A 154 4.53 -15.87 -13.33
C PHE A 154 4.39 -15.69 -14.83
N THR A 155 3.84 -16.68 -15.52
CA THR A 155 3.47 -16.53 -16.92
C THR A 155 2.29 -15.57 -17.06
N ARG A 156 2.15 -14.95 -18.23
CA ARG A 156 1.01 -14.03 -18.49
C ARG A 156 -0.34 -14.74 -18.48
N SER A 157 -0.36 -16.05 -18.70
CA SER A 157 -1.57 -16.88 -18.63
C SER A 157 -1.98 -17.25 -17.20
N GLU A 158 -1.06 -17.17 -16.25
CA GLU A 158 -1.37 -17.46 -14.83
C GLU A 158 -1.97 -16.24 -14.15
N ILE A 159 -1.37 -15.05 -14.34
CA ILE A 159 -1.80 -13.81 -13.71
C ILE A 159 -1.60 -12.61 -14.63
N LYS A 160 -2.44 -11.60 -14.49
CA LYS A 160 -2.31 -10.32 -15.19
C LYS A 160 -1.21 -9.46 -14.56
N HIS A 161 -1.19 -9.36 -13.24
CA HIS A 161 -0.23 -8.60 -12.45
C HIS A 161 -0.26 -9.01 -10.98
N ILE A 162 0.74 -8.55 -10.23
CA ILE A 162 0.77 -8.73 -8.78
C ILE A 162 0.19 -7.48 -8.13
N HIS A 163 -0.80 -7.64 -7.27
CA HIS A 163 -1.36 -6.55 -6.47
C HIS A 163 -0.41 -6.14 -5.35
N ALA A 164 0.04 -7.12 -4.55
CA ALA A 164 0.93 -6.85 -3.42
C ALA A 164 1.71 -8.09 -3.01
N ILE A 165 2.81 -7.86 -2.29
CA ILE A 165 3.52 -8.87 -1.51
C ILE A 165 3.48 -8.44 -0.05
N HIS A 166 3.16 -9.36 0.86
CA HIS A 166 3.07 -9.13 2.30
C HIS A 166 3.89 -10.12 3.08
N TYR A 167 4.51 -9.70 4.17
CA TYR A 167 5.23 -10.57 5.09
C TYR A 167 4.37 -10.92 6.31
N ASP A 168 4.12 -12.21 6.47
CA ASP A 168 3.48 -12.79 7.65
C ASP A 168 4.56 -13.17 8.67
N ARG A 169 4.72 -12.33 9.69
CA ARG A 169 5.72 -12.53 10.74
C ARG A 169 5.44 -13.74 11.63
N PHE A 170 4.18 -14.16 11.73
CA PHE A 170 3.76 -15.27 12.59
C PHE A 170 4.15 -16.63 12.00
N ARG A 171 4.11 -16.72 10.65
CA ARG A 171 4.46 -17.94 9.90
C ARG A 171 5.80 -17.85 9.19
N ASN A 172 6.47 -16.68 9.27
CA ASN A 172 7.70 -16.36 8.54
C ASN A 172 7.55 -16.63 7.03
N ARG A 173 6.50 -16.11 6.43
CA ARG A 173 6.04 -16.41 5.08
C ARG A 173 5.80 -15.12 4.29
N LEU A 174 6.12 -15.15 3.01
CA LEU A 174 5.72 -14.10 2.07
C LEU A 174 4.47 -14.53 1.32
N TRP A 175 3.46 -13.66 1.29
CA TRP A 175 2.21 -13.83 0.58
C TRP A 175 2.18 -12.93 -0.64
N ILE A 176 1.60 -13.43 -1.74
CA ILE A 176 1.44 -12.71 -3.00
C ILE A 176 -0.06 -12.65 -3.29
N CYS A 177 -0.60 -11.44 -3.49
CA CYS A 177 -1.97 -11.20 -3.94
C CYS A 177 -1.97 -10.88 -5.42
N THR A 178 -2.88 -11.48 -6.17
CA THR A 178 -3.04 -11.29 -7.62
C THR A 178 -4.51 -10.99 -7.99
N GLY A 179 -4.78 -10.52 -9.18
CA GLY A 179 -6.11 -10.17 -9.74
C GLY A 179 -5.94 -9.73 -11.19
N ASP A 180 -6.96 -9.33 -11.93
CA ASP A 180 -8.28 -8.76 -11.64
C ASP A 180 -9.45 -9.72 -11.93
N LEU A 181 -9.28 -10.65 -12.90
CA LEU A 181 -10.32 -11.60 -13.29
C LEU A 181 -10.45 -12.73 -12.26
N ASP A 182 -11.56 -13.43 -12.26
CA ASP A 182 -11.83 -14.49 -11.29
C ASP A 182 -10.70 -15.53 -11.23
N HIS A 183 -10.27 -16.05 -12.38
CA HIS A 183 -9.22 -17.06 -12.45
C HIS A 183 -7.83 -16.54 -12.06
N GLU A 184 -7.59 -15.22 -12.17
CA GLU A 184 -6.37 -14.52 -11.79
C GLU A 184 -6.38 -14.10 -10.30
N SER A 185 -7.56 -13.95 -9.70
CA SER A 185 -7.73 -13.54 -8.29
C SER A 185 -7.37 -14.70 -7.38
N ALA A 186 -6.17 -14.62 -6.80
CA ALA A 186 -5.61 -15.69 -5.98
C ALA A 186 -4.57 -15.17 -4.99
N PHE A 187 -4.35 -15.99 -3.96
CA PHE A 187 -3.22 -15.88 -3.07
C PHE A 187 -2.21 -16.98 -3.34
N TYR A 188 -0.95 -16.58 -3.38
CA TYR A 188 0.19 -17.50 -3.40
C TYR A 188 1.07 -17.21 -2.20
N TYR A 189 1.98 -18.14 -1.89
CA TYR A 189 2.95 -17.95 -0.82
C TYR A 189 4.29 -18.62 -1.12
N THR A 190 5.30 -18.17 -0.40
CA THR A 190 6.63 -18.79 -0.36
C THR A 190 7.15 -18.79 1.07
N ASP A 191 7.79 -19.90 1.47
CA ASP A 191 8.45 -20.07 2.77
C ASP A 191 9.98 -19.97 2.65
N ASP A 192 10.51 -19.86 1.42
CA ASP A 192 11.91 -19.96 1.07
C ASP A 192 12.41 -18.80 0.18
N GLU A 193 11.78 -17.63 0.35
CA GLU A 193 12.18 -16.39 -0.34
C GLU A 193 12.19 -16.52 -1.89
N PHE A 194 11.15 -17.16 -2.44
CA PHE A 194 10.93 -17.36 -3.88
C PHE A 194 11.82 -18.40 -4.56
N LEU A 195 12.40 -19.35 -3.82
CA LEU A 195 12.93 -20.57 -4.44
C LEU A 195 11.79 -21.47 -4.92
N THR A 196 10.69 -21.50 -4.15
CA THR A 196 9.41 -22.12 -4.54
C THR A 196 8.25 -21.18 -4.26
N VAL A 197 7.18 -21.29 -5.06
CA VAL A 197 5.92 -20.54 -4.86
C VAL A 197 4.75 -21.51 -4.97
N HIS A 198 3.86 -21.43 -4.00
CA HIS A 198 2.68 -22.32 -3.90
C HIS A 198 1.41 -21.49 -4.05
N ARG A 199 0.46 -21.98 -4.85
CA ARG A 199 -0.89 -21.42 -4.88
C ARG A 199 -1.64 -21.86 -3.63
N PHE A 200 -2.16 -20.89 -2.88
CA PHE A 200 -2.92 -21.13 -1.66
C PHE A 200 -4.41 -21.32 -1.97
N ALA A 201 -5.05 -20.33 -2.54
CA ALA A 201 -6.46 -20.31 -2.88
C ALA A 201 -6.76 -19.22 -3.92
N GLY A 202 -7.93 -19.30 -4.56
CA GLY A 202 -8.34 -18.33 -5.56
C GLY A 202 -9.37 -18.92 -6.51
N GLY A 203 -9.77 -18.14 -7.53
CA GLY A 203 -10.70 -18.57 -8.57
C GLY A 203 -11.99 -17.77 -8.58
N ASP A 204 -12.15 -16.81 -7.68
CA ASP A 204 -13.26 -15.86 -7.65
C ASP A 204 -12.85 -14.51 -7.04
N GLN A 205 -13.69 -13.49 -7.18
CA GLN A 205 -13.41 -12.12 -6.71
C GLN A 205 -13.20 -12.02 -5.19
N SER A 206 -13.66 -12.96 -4.40
CA SER A 206 -13.46 -12.94 -2.95
C SER A 206 -11.98 -13.13 -2.53
N TRP A 207 -11.13 -13.59 -3.45
CA TRP A 207 -9.68 -13.71 -3.29
C TRP A 207 -8.90 -12.55 -3.94
N ARG A 208 -9.59 -11.58 -4.53
CA ARG A 208 -8.97 -10.37 -5.06
C ARG A 208 -8.74 -9.40 -3.93
N ALA A 209 -7.48 -9.17 -3.59
CA ALA A 209 -7.08 -8.26 -2.51
C ALA A 209 -5.78 -7.54 -2.83
N ILE A 210 -5.58 -6.37 -2.18
CA ILE A 210 -4.34 -5.61 -2.20
C ILE A 210 -3.64 -5.69 -0.85
N ALA A 211 -4.37 -5.71 0.26
CA ALA A 211 -3.81 -5.67 1.60
C ALA A 211 -4.24 -6.87 2.46
N LEU A 212 -3.27 -7.44 3.17
CA LEU A 212 -3.48 -8.53 4.12
C LEU A 212 -3.11 -8.07 5.54
N LEU A 213 -3.93 -8.45 6.49
CA LEU A 213 -3.68 -8.32 7.93
C LEU A 213 -3.45 -9.71 8.51
N PHE A 214 -2.44 -9.88 9.35
CA PHE A 214 -2.10 -11.16 9.95
C PHE A 214 -2.16 -11.10 11.47
N ASP A 215 -2.54 -12.22 12.06
CA ASP A 215 -2.39 -12.51 13.48
C ASP A 215 -1.92 -13.97 13.69
N GLU A 216 -1.82 -14.41 14.93
CA GLU A 216 -1.32 -15.74 15.28
C GLU A 216 -2.16 -16.85 14.66
N THR A 217 -3.48 -16.67 14.55
CA THR A 217 -4.41 -17.71 14.11
C THR A 217 -4.86 -17.58 12.67
N GLY A 218 -4.72 -16.41 12.03
CA GLY A 218 -5.31 -16.21 10.72
C GLY A 218 -4.80 -15.02 9.93
N MET A 219 -5.48 -14.77 8.82
CA MET A 219 -5.32 -13.57 7.99
C MET A 219 -6.68 -12.99 7.65
N GLU A 220 -6.74 -11.65 7.50
CA GLU A 220 -7.93 -10.92 7.06
C GLU A 220 -7.59 -10.02 5.88
N TRP A 221 -8.57 -9.82 5.00
CA TRP A 221 -8.45 -8.93 3.86
C TRP A 221 -9.78 -8.34 3.45
N GLY A 222 -9.76 -7.12 2.90
CA GLY A 222 -10.88 -6.57 2.16
C GLY A 222 -10.77 -6.90 0.67
N MET A 223 -11.90 -7.23 0.05
CA MET A 223 -11.96 -7.42 -1.41
C MET A 223 -11.63 -6.12 -2.14
N ASP A 224 -10.95 -6.28 -3.28
CA ASP A 224 -10.64 -5.22 -4.24
C ASP A 224 -11.37 -5.48 -5.57
N ALA A 225 -12.63 -5.86 -5.52
CA ALA A 225 -13.42 -6.03 -6.73
C ALA A 225 -13.77 -4.65 -7.30
N GLY A 226 -12.98 -4.18 -8.26
CA GLY A 226 -13.10 -2.89 -8.92
C GLY A 226 -14.19 -2.86 -10.00
N LYS A 227 -14.24 -1.80 -10.80
CA LYS A 227 -15.22 -1.60 -11.89
C LYS A 227 -15.17 -2.63 -13.01
N ASP A 228 -14.11 -3.41 -13.10
CA ASP A 228 -13.89 -4.51 -14.04
C ASP A 228 -14.36 -5.87 -13.49
N ALA A 229 -14.81 -5.91 -12.24
CA ALA A 229 -15.39 -7.09 -11.63
C ALA A 229 -16.84 -7.33 -12.10
N PRO A 230 -17.35 -8.57 -12.00
CA PRO A 230 -18.76 -8.87 -12.24
C PRO A 230 -19.71 -8.01 -11.40
N ALA A 231 -20.90 -7.71 -11.92
CA ALA A 231 -21.87 -6.81 -11.26
C ALA A 231 -22.33 -7.31 -9.89
N GLU A 232 -22.33 -8.61 -9.68
CA GLU A 232 -22.69 -9.28 -8.42
C GLU A 232 -21.58 -9.32 -7.37
N ALA A 233 -20.34 -8.92 -7.73
CA ALA A 233 -19.20 -8.93 -6.82
C ALA A 233 -19.28 -7.78 -5.83
N ILE A 234 -19.96 -7.98 -4.70
CA ILE A 234 -20.04 -7.04 -3.60
C ILE A 234 -18.81 -7.18 -2.70
N ASN A 235 -18.11 -6.08 -2.45
CA ASN A 235 -16.91 -6.10 -1.63
C ASN A 235 -17.21 -6.39 -0.16
N ARG A 236 -16.42 -7.26 0.41
CA ARG A 236 -16.51 -7.75 1.78
C ARG A 236 -15.14 -7.83 2.43
N ILE A 237 -15.12 -7.90 3.73
CA ILE A 237 -13.95 -8.32 4.51
C ILE A 237 -14.10 -9.80 4.82
N TYR A 238 -13.05 -10.55 4.55
CA TYR A 238 -12.94 -11.97 4.86
C TYR A 238 -11.85 -12.23 5.88
N ARG A 239 -12.01 -13.33 6.63
CA ARG A 239 -10.99 -13.92 7.48
C ARG A 239 -10.79 -15.38 7.08
N TYR A 240 -9.54 -15.80 7.00
CA TYR A 240 -9.15 -17.21 6.94
C TYR A 240 -8.45 -17.59 8.23
N ASP A 241 -8.96 -18.63 8.89
CA ASP A 241 -8.35 -19.22 10.09
C ASP A 241 -7.49 -20.43 9.69
N PHE A 242 -6.21 -20.40 10.06
CA PHE A 242 -5.26 -21.45 9.66
C PHE A 242 -5.40 -22.73 10.47
N GLN A 243 -6.05 -22.70 11.64
CA GLN A 243 -6.27 -23.89 12.47
C GLN A 243 -7.48 -24.68 11.97
N THR A 244 -8.60 -23.98 11.74
CA THR A 244 -9.83 -24.61 11.23
C THR A 244 -9.83 -24.77 9.71
N GLN A 245 -8.96 -24.05 9.00
CA GLN A 245 -8.90 -23.94 7.55
C GLN A 245 -10.20 -23.39 6.93
N GLU A 246 -10.94 -22.59 7.69
CA GLU A 246 -12.19 -22.00 7.26
C GLU A 246 -12.02 -20.53 6.87
N ARG A 247 -12.73 -20.14 5.82
CA ARG A 247 -12.88 -18.75 5.40
C ARG A 247 -14.27 -18.25 5.80
N THR A 248 -14.32 -17.16 6.55
CA THR A 248 -15.57 -16.53 7.02
C THR A 248 -15.68 -15.11 6.54
N GLU A 249 -16.89 -14.68 6.20
CA GLU A 249 -17.22 -13.28 5.96
C GLU A 249 -17.30 -12.51 7.29
N ARG A 250 -16.73 -11.29 7.34
CA ARG A 250 -16.67 -10.46 8.56
C ARG A 250 -17.50 -9.19 8.43
N ALA A 251 -17.55 -8.57 7.26
CA ALA A 251 -18.32 -7.35 7.01
C ALA A 251 -18.58 -7.16 5.52
N VAL A 252 -19.67 -6.51 5.17
CA VAL A 252 -19.94 -5.95 3.84
C VAL A 252 -19.41 -4.52 3.83
N ILE A 253 -18.52 -4.20 2.90
CA ILE A 253 -17.87 -2.88 2.81
C ILE A 253 -18.24 -2.09 1.54
N GLY A 254 -18.91 -2.73 0.58
CA GLY A 254 -19.40 -2.13 -0.66
C GLY A 254 -18.29 -1.72 -1.61
N ASN A 255 -17.55 -0.70 -1.27
CA ASN A 255 -16.46 -0.16 -2.08
C ASN A 255 -15.18 -1.03 -2.00
N PRO A 256 -14.32 -1.06 -3.03
CA PRO A 256 -13.10 -1.87 -3.04
C PRO A 256 -12.07 -1.41 -2.00
N ALA A 257 -11.39 -2.37 -1.35
CA ALA A 257 -10.40 -2.13 -0.32
C ALA A 257 -8.99 -2.06 -0.91
N TYR A 258 -8.29 -0.92 -0.74
CA TYR A 258 -6.98 -0.68 -1.34
C TYR A 258 -5.82 -0.68 -0.35
N SER A 259 -6.07 -0.52 0.93
CA SER A 259 -5.01 -0.54 1.95
C SER A 259 -5.53 -0.96 3.31
N ALA A 260 -4.61 -1.45 4.14
CA ALA A 260 -4.86 -1.76 5.54
C ALA A 260 -3.69 -1.33 6.41
N LEU A 261 -3.96 -1.08 7.69
CA LEU A 261 -2.98 -0.72 8.70
C LEU A 261 -3.28 -1.49 9.98
N ALA A 262 -2.33 -2.26 10.46
CA ALA A 262 -2.41 -2.90 11.76
C ALA A 262 -1.96 -1.94 12.88
N PHE A 263 -2.52 -2.12 14.08
CA PHE A 263 -2.04 -1.47 15.29
C PHE A 263 -1.35 -2.47 16.20
N GLU A 264 -0.46 -1.98 17.07
CA GLU A 264 0.31 -2.83 18.00
C GLU A 264 -0.55 -3.61 18.99
N ASP A 265 -1.76 -3.12 19.30
CA ASP A 265 -2.73 -3.75 20.20
C ASP A 265 -3.63 -4.81 19.54
N GLY A 266 -3.42 -5.08 18.25
CA GLY A 266 -4.21 -6.06 17.50
C GLY A 266 -5.48 -5.48 16.87
N THR A 267 -5.80 -4.20 17.04
CA THR A 267 -6.82 -3.52 16.24
C THR A 267 -6.31 -3.20 14.84
N ALA A 268 -7.16 -2.78 13.91
CA ALA A 268 -6.74 -2.50 12.54
C ALA A 268 -7.65 -1.50 11.82
N LEU A 269 -7.13 -0.94 10.73
CA LEU A 269 -7.91 -0.19 9.74
C LEU A 269 -7.86 -0.89 8.39
N VAL A 270 -8.98 -0.88 7.68
CA VAL A 270 -9.08 -1.13 6.24
C VAL A 270 -9.65 0.12 5.58
N GLN A 271 -9.07 0.51 4.46
CA GLN A 271 -9.52 1.66 3.69
C GLN A 271 -10.23 1.18 2.43
N THR A 272 -11.43 1.71 2.17
CA THR A 272 -12.18 1.51 0.93
C THR A 272 -12.20 2.78 0.09
N SER A 273 -12.22 2.60 -1.24
CA SER A 273 -12.13 3.68 -2.21
C SER A 273 -13.35 3.74 -3.09
N PHE A 274 -13.78 4.95 -3.45
CA PHE A 274 -14.81 5.13 -4.45
C PHE A 274 -14.19 5.12 -5.87
N GLU A 275 -14.72 4.25 -6.73
CA GLU A 275 -14.36 4.17 -8.15
C GLU A 275 -15.53 4.68 -9.01
N PRO A 276 -15.42 5.88 -9.62
CA PRO A 276 -16.45 6.37 -10.51
C PRO A 276 -16.74 5.39 -11.66
N GLY A 277 -18.02 5.07 -11.86
CA GLY A 277 -18.49 4.15 -12.89
C GLY A 277 -18.59 2.69 -12.46
N ARG A 278 -18.27 2.37 -11.19
CA ARG A 278 -18.61 1.10 -10.57
C ARG A 278 -20.10 1.12 -10.16
N LEU A 279 -20.86 0.08 -10.53
CA LEU A 279 -22.29 0.01 -10.26
C LEU A 279 -22.63 -0.53 -8.85
N GLN A 280 -21.68 -1.24 -8.24
CA GLN A 280 -21.87 -1.93 -6.96
C GLN A 280 -21.47 -1.10 -5.74
N ASP A 281 -20.87 0.06 -5.94
CA ASP A 281 -20.48 0.95 -4.85
C ASP A 281 -21.72 1.50 -4.17
N THR A 282 -21.78 1.38 -2.85
CA THR A 282 -22.94 1.76 -2.06
C THR A 282 -22.96 3.23 -1.69
N ALA A 283 -21.79 3.91 -1.75
CA ALA A 283 -21.64 5.31 -1.41
C ALA A 283 -20.51 5.97 -2.24
N GLU A 284 -20.75 7.21 -2.66
CA GLU A 284 -19.75 8.05 -3.34
C GLU A 284 -18.77 8.66 -2.34
N GLU A 285 -18.08 7.79 -1.59
CA GLU A 285 -17.14 8.19 -0.55
C GLU A 285 -15.99 7.19 -0.39
N ALA A 286 -14.88 7.65 0.17
CA ALA A 286 -13.83 6.79 0.68
C ALA A 286 -14.01 6.65 2.20
N THR A 287 -13.88 5.41 2.70
CA THR A 287 -14.18 5.09 4.11
C THR A 287 -13.02 4.36 4.77
N LEU A 288 -12.75 4.69 6.03
CA LEU A 288 -11.94 3.90 6.93
C LEU A 288 -12.85 3.01 7.79
N TRP A 289 -12.55 1.72 7.75
CA TRP A 289 -13.20 0.69 8.58
C TRP A 289 -12.25 0.31 9.70
N PHE A 290 -12.74 0.36 10.93
CA PHE A 290 -11.99 -0.01 12.13
C PHE A 290 -12.37 -1.40 12.61
N ARG A 291 -11.38 -2.24 12.88
CA ARG A 291 -11.54 -3.53 13.56
C ARG A 291 -11.20 -3.36 15.03
N ASP A 292 -12.18 -3.60 15.88
CA ASP A 292 -12.01 -3.59 17.33
C ASP A 292 -11.29 -4.84 17.88
N LEU A 293 -11.14 -4.94 19.20
CA LEU A 293 -10.50 -6.08 19.86
C LEU A 293 -11.37 -7.33 19.82
N GLU A 294 -12.69 -7.20 19.70
CA GLU A 294 -13.65 -8.27 19.50
C GLU A 294 -13.68 -8.75 18.04
N ARG A 295 -12.83 -8.15 17.18
CA ARG A 295 -12.72 -8.42 15.74
C ARG A 295 -13.97 -8.05 14.93
N CYS A 296 -14.78 -7.13 15.43
CA CYS A 296 -15.89 -6.54 14.69
C CYS A 296 -15.40 -5.37 13.85
N TRP A 297 -15.94 -5.24 12.64
CA TRP A 297 -15.60 -4.17 11.71
C TRP A 297 -16.68 -3.10 11.70
N HIS A 298 -16.29 -1.85 11.85
CA HIS A 298 -17.17 -0.68 11.89
C HIS A 298 -16.65 0.44 10.99
N PRO A 299 -17.48 1.14 10.21
CA PRO A 299 -17.05 2.37 9.55
C PRO A 299 -16.74 3.41 10.63
N CYS A 300 -15.57 4.07 10.52
CA CYS A 300 -15.14 5.01 11.56
C CYS A 300 -14.83 6.42 11.04
N TYR A 301 -14.60 6.55 9.74
CA TYR A 301 -14.35 7.85 9.11
C TYR A 301 -14.63 7.75 7.62
N SER A 302 -15.38 8.71 7.07
CA SER A 302 -15.68 8.78 5.64
C SER A 302 -15.41 10.17 5.09
N VAL A 303 -15.04 10.25 3.82
CA VAL A 303 -14.92 11.51 3.08
C VAL A 303 -15.68 11.40 1.76
N PRO A 304 -16.60 12.33 1.47
CA PRO A 304 -17.31 12.36 0.21
C PRO A 304 -16.35 12.54 -0.97
N TYR A 305 -16.63 11.84 -2.07
CA TYR A 305 -15.87 11.98 -3.30
C TYR A 305 -16.09 13.34 -3.94
N GLN A 306 -14.98 13.98 -4.29
CA GLN A 306 -14.99 15.17 -5.13
C GLN A 306 -13.74 15.15 -6.01
N LEU A 307 -13.93 15.02 -7.32
CA LEU A 307 -12.83 14.99 -8.26
C LEU A 307 -12.06 16.33 -8.25
N ASN A 308 -10.85 16.30 -7.73
CA ASN A 308 -9.95 17.46 -7.65
C ASN A 308 -8.71 17.33 -8.55
N SER A 309 -8.57 16.21 -9.28
CA SER A 309 -7.49 15.98 -10.23
C SER A 309 -7.98 16.15 -11.66
N ILE A 310 -7.24 16.89 -12.48
CA ILE A 310 -7.59 17.16 -13.89
C ILE A 310 -7.13 16.01 -14.80
N ASN A 311 -6.21 15.15 -14.37
CA ASN A 311 -5.62 14.09 -15.18
C ASN A 311 -5.85 12.68 -14.65
N GLY A 312 -6.12 11.79 -15.58
CA GLY A 312 -6.54 10.41 -15.53
C GLY A 312 -5.94 9.41 -14.52
N ALA A 313 -4.80 9.69 -13.91
CA ALA A 313 -4.16 8.77 -12.98
C ALA A 313 -4.68 8.86 -11.53
N GLY A 314 -5.66 9.69 -11.25
CA GLY A 314 -6.15 9.89 -9.89
C GLY A 314 -7.63 10.23 -9.87
N LYS A 315 -8.46 9.42 -10.55
CA LYS A 315 -9.92 9.66 -10.61
C LYS A 315 -10.69 9.11 -9.42
N TYR A 316 -10.09 8.23 -8.64
CA TYR A 316 -10.75 7.56 -7.52
C TYR A 316 -10.72 8.41 -6.24
N GLY A 317 -11.75 8.27 -5.41
CA GLY A 317 -11.73 8.80 -4.04
C GLY A 317 -10.96 7.85 -3.13
N HIS A 318 -9.92 8.33 -2.45
CA HIS A 318 -9.06 7.53 -1.59
C HIS A 318 -8.82 8.16 -0.23
N ILE A 319 -8.40 7.33 0.72
CA ILE A 319 -7.73 7.76 1.93
C ILE A 319 -6.40 7.01 2.01
N PHE A 320 -5.29 7.69 1.76
CA PHE A 320 -3.97 7.06 1.83
C PHE A 320 -3.61 6.73 3.28
N LEU A 321 -3.47 5.45 3.58
CA LEU A 321 -2.87 4.92 4.80
C LEU A 321 -1.39 4.58 4.57
N PRO A 322 -0.54 4.59 5.60
CA PRO A 322 0.79 4.00 5.53
C PRO A 322 0.70 2.48 5.54
N ALA A 323 1.67 1.80 4.93
CA ALA A 323 1.92 0.39 5.20
C ALA A 323 2.61 0.20 6.56
N GLY A 324 2.75 -1.05 7.03
CA GLY A 324 3.42 -1.38 8.29
C GLY A 324 2.49 -1.49 9.49
N MET A 325 2.92 -0.99 10.64
CA MET A 325 2.17 -1.08 11.90
C MET A 325 2.20 0.28 12.61
N ALA A 326 1.06 0.75 13.09
CA ALA A 326 0.97 1.99 13.86
C ALA A 326 0.92 1.72 15.37
N PRO A 327 1.24 2.70 16.23
CA PRO A 327 1.03 2.58 17.65
C PRO A 327 -0.46 2.52 17.99
N LYS A 328 -0.78 1.99 19.15
CA LYS A 328 -2.15 1.94 19.66
C LYS A 328 -2.86 3.29 19.52
N GLY A 329 -4.01 3.25 18.88
CA GLY A 329 -4.93 4.38 18.83
C GLY A 329 -4.48 5.60 18.02
N GLN A 330 -3.43 5.52 17.20
CA GLN A 330 -2.97 6.64 16.38
C GLN A 330 -2.62 6.20 14.96
N ALA A 331 -3.16 6.89 13.95
CA ALA A 331 -2.83 6.67 12.56
C ALA A 331 -2.75 7.97 11.78
N LEU A 332 -1.75 8.08 10.91
CA LEU A 332 -1.70 9.16 9.91
C LEU A 332 -2.42 8.72 8.65
N PHE A 333 -3.16 9.64 8.04
CA PHE A 333 -3.81 9.41 6.76
C PHE A 333 -3.91 10.69 5.93
N THR A 334 -4.19 10.53 4.63
CA THR A 334 -4.38 11.67 3.73
C THR A 334 -5.54 11.40 2.77
N PRO A 335 -6.65 12.15 2.85
CA PRO A 335 -7.73 12.09 1.87
C PRO A 335 -7.28 12.56 0.48
N PHE A 336 -7.82 11.94 -0.55
CA PHE A 336 -7.52 12.20 -1.95
C PHE A 336 -8.80 12.21 -2.78
N ASN A 337 -8.97 13.19 -3.65
CA ASN A 337 -10.22 13.46 -4.36
C ASN A 337 -11.42 13.51 -3.41
N SER A 338 -11.27 14.35 -2.39
CA SER A 338 -12.30 14.65 -1.40
C SER A 338 -12.53 16.16 -1.32
N GLY A 339 -13.65 16.60 -0.76
CA GLY A 339 -13.95 18.01 -0.53
C GLY A 339 -13.01 18.62 0.48
N GLU A 340 -13.30 18.44 1.75
CA GLU A 340 -12.46 18.94 2.85
C GLU A 340 -11.24 18.04 3.09
N GLY A 341 -10.15 18.63 3.54
CA GLY A 341 -8.93 17.91 3.89
C GLY A 341 -8.15 17.31 2.72
N ASN A 342 -8.59 17.51 1.47
CA ASN A 342 -7.94 16.97 0.27
C ASN A 342 -6.44 17.28 0.23
N TYR A 343 -5.59 16.24 0.08
CA TYR A 343 -4.11 16.28 0.13
C TYR A 343 -3.50 16.79 1.45
N ARG A 344 -4.27 16.93 2.50
CA ARG A 344 -3.75 17.26 3.84
C ARG A 344 -3.58 15.99 4.65
N MET A 345 -2.44 15.87 5.30
CA MET A 345 -2.18 14.76 6.22
C MET A 345 -2.87 15.05 7.56
N HIS A 346 -3.58 14.07 8.08
CA HIS A 346 -4.32 14.11 9.32
C HIS A 346 -3.79 13.05 10.29
N LEU A 347 -3.87 13.33 11.58
CA LEU A 347 -3.67 12.35 12.65
C LEU A 347 -5.04 11.93 13.17
N MET A 348 -5.39 10.67 13.03
CA MET A 348 -6.53 10.04 13.69
C MET A 348 -6.12 9.60 15.10
N LYS A 349 -6.97 9.86 16.07
CA LYS A 349 -6.90 9.29 17.41
C LYS A 349 -8.12 8.42 17.63
N LEU A 350 -7.92 7.13 17.83
CA LEU A 350 -9.04 6.16 17.94
C LEU A 350 -9.93 6.37 19.18
N ASN A 351 -9.44 7.06 20.21
CA ASN A 351 -10.28 7.46 21.33
C ASN A 351 -11.43 8.37 20.92
N ASP A 352 -11.21 9.20 19.88
CA ASP A 352 -12.24 10.09 19.31
C ASP A 352 -13.27 9.29 18.50
N VAL A 353 -12.84 8.18 17.86
CA VAL A 353 -13.69 7.28 17.07
C VAL A 353 -14.65 6.47 17.95
N GLN A 354 -14.23 6.01 19.11
CA GLN A 354 -15.09 5.28 20.05
C GLN A 354 -16.25 6.13 20.60
N ILE A 355 -16.07 7.44 20.67
CA ILE A 355 -17.13 8.38 21.10
C ILE A 355 -18.23 8.45 20.02
N VAL A 356 -17.88 8.53 18.74
CA VAL A 356 -18.84 8.59 17.63
C VAL A 356 -19.65 7.30 17.52
N MET A 357 -19.04 6.12 17.78
CA MET A 357 -19.75 4.83 17.73
C MET A 357 -20.73 4.61 18.90
N LYS A 358 -20.53 5.30 20.05
CA LYS A 358 -21.45 5.24 21.20
C LYS A 358 -22.66 6.14 21.06
N GLU A 359 -22.58 7.20 20.26
CA GLU A 359 -23.69 8.12 20.00
C GLU A 359 -24.63 7.66 18.86
N SER A 360 -24.18 6.69 18.03
CA SER A 360 -24.97 6.14 16.91
C SER A 360 -25.71 4.84 17.25
N LYS A 361 -25.75 4.42 18.50
CA LYS A 361 -26.58 3.33 19.06
C LYS A 361 -27.70 3.90 19.89
#